data_9e915a7a85d598f8c649174419024919
#
_entry.id   9e915a7a85d598f8c649174419024919
#
_cell.length_a   1.000
_cell.length_b   1.000
_cell.length_c   1.000
_cell.angle_alpha   90.00
_cell.angle_beta   90.00
_cell.angle_gamma   90.00
#
_symmetry.space_group_name_H-M   'P 1'
#
loop_
_entity.id
_entity.type
_entity.pdbx_description
1 polymer ?
#
loop_
_entity_poly.entity_id
_entity_poly.type
_entity_poly.pdbx_seq_one_letter_code
_entity_poly.pdbx_strand_id
1 'polypeptide(L)'
;MIQQICLAIVLALFVMRAPSAIRQGKTRATWFATGAGLLSLFTLGFVIPAGTLDAALGGTNLLTLLRDVCGTISFWFFRDALGEYSGASYRLRSPLFLLGLLGTSTILFLAIPNRGTTSENFIAAHISDTATWLYATIYILGIAALAIDACWMVRRRLKSVLIVFVLGSAIAVLGCLAEARYLALAHFGLGGAGYAYAHENDSTFPFYLGTILIVCGIGGVALSSRISGLQLGWRLTYRRLQRIETRCKLELSIHAEDRIGGPYDRPQDRAYATLVNLRNWEVLHPDVIRLSDHKVISRASAAFSSIQAIAAR
;
A
#
# COMPACT_ATOMS: atom_id res chain seq x y z
N MET A 1 6.61 10.82 -16.80
CA MET A 1 5.68 11.46 -15.84
C MET A 1 5.08 10.48 -14.83
N ILE A 2 4.46 9.37 -15.23
CA ILE A 2 3.83 8.42 -14.27
C ILE A 2 4.83 7.82 -13.27
N GLN A 3 6.04 7.52 -13.69
CA GLN A 3 7.12 6.99 -12.85
C GLN A 3 7.55 7.98 -11.76
N GLN A 4 7.62 9.27 -12.08
CA GLN A 4 7.94 10.34 -11.11
C GLN A 4 6.83 10.51 -10.06
N ILE A 5 5.57 10.40 -10.49
CA ILE A 5 4.42 10.39 -9.57
C ILE A 5 4.51 9.17 -8.65
N CYS A 6 4.82 8.00 -9.20
CA CYS A 6 5.02 6.78 -8.43
C CYS A 6 6.13 6.95 -7.39
N LEU A 7 7.29 7.50 -7.78
CA LEU A 7 8.42 7.79 -6.88
C LEU A 7 7.99 8.70 -5.72
N ALA A 8 7.28 9.79 -6.02
CA ALA A 8 6.83 10.74 -5.00
C ALA A 8 5.85 10.09 -4.00
N ILE A 9 4.90 9.28 -4.48
CA ILE A 9 3.93 8.59 -3.64
C ILE A 9 4.63 7.53 -2.75
N VAL A 10 5.54 6.74 -3.32
CA VAL A 10 6.29 5.72 -2.57
C VAL A 10 7.17 6.36 -1.51
N LEU A 11 7.86 7.47 -1.84
CA LEU A 11 8.67 8.24 -0.89
C LEU A 11 7.82 8.78 0.27
N ALA A 12 6.68 9.39 -0.04
CA ALA A 12 5.77 9.90 0.98
C ALA A 12 5.30 8.77 1.92
N LEU A 13 4.96 7.61 1.37
CA LEU A 13 4.53 6.44 2.16
C LEU A 13 5.67 5.89 3.01
N PHE A 14 6.88 5.81 2.47
CA PHE A 14 8.08 5.36 3.19
C PHE A 14 8.36 6.23 4.42
N VAL A 15 8.37 7.55 4.23
CA VAL A 15 8.58 8.51 5.32
C VAL A 15 7.44 8.45 6.35
N MET A 16 6.19 8.42 5.91
CA MET A 16 5.04 8.32 6.82
C MET A 16 5.04 7.04 7.65
N ARG A 17 5.58 5.94 7.12
CA ARG A 17 5.62 4.64 7.81
C ARG A 17 6.81 4.46 8.73
N ALA A 18 7.90 5.19 8.54
CA ALA A 18 9.14 5.04 9.31
C ALA A 18 8.91 5.05 10.85
N PRO A 19 8.16 6.00 11.46
CA PRO A 19 7.95 6.00 12.90
C PRO A 19 7.21 4.77 13.44
N SER A 20 6.28 4.21 12.64
CA SER A 20 5.53 3.01 13.04
C SER A 20 6.33 1.73 12.85
N ALA A 21 7.17 1.66 11.82
CA ALA A 21 8.04 0.52 11.58
C ALA A 21 9.13 0.36 12.65
N ILE A 22 9.66 1.49 13.15
CA ILE A 22 10.66 1.50 14.22
C ILE A 22 10.02 1.08 15.55
N ARG A 23 8.80 1.56 15.85
CA ARG A 23 8.13 1.32 17.14
C ARG A 23 7.32 0.03 17.19
N GLN A 24 6.77 -0.43 16.07
CA GLN A 24 5.83 -1.55 16.00
C GLN A 24 6.32 -2.55 14.96
N GLY A 25 6.77 -3.73 15.38
CA GLY A 25 7.32 -4.76 14.49
C GLY A 25 6.40 -5.19 13.34
N LYS A 26 5.07 -5.14 13.54
CA LYS A 26 4.04 -5.54 12.55
C LYS A 26 4.01 -4.71 11.25
N THR A 27 4.66 -3.55 11.20
CA THR A 27 4.68 -2.69 10.00
C THR A 27 6.00 -2.73 9.25
N ARG A 28 6.96 -3.53 9.72
CA ARG A 28 8.30 -3.62 9.12
C ARG A 28 8.29 -4.15 7.69
N ALA A 29 7.52 -5.20 7.43
CA ALA A 29 7.42 -5.77 6.07
C ALA A 29 6.97 -4.72 5.04
N THR A 30 5.93 -3.94 5.35
CA THR A 30 5.48 -2.86 4.46
C THR A 30 6.53 -1.75 4.30
N TRP A 31 7.27 -1.43 5.37
CA TRP A 31 8.31 -0.41 5.31
C TRP A 31 9.49 -0.88 4.46
N PHE A 32 9.93 -2.15 4.60
CA PHE A 32 10.94 -2.74 3.73
C PHE A 32 10.46 -2.81 2.27
N ALA A 33 9.19 -3.18 2.03
CA ALA A 33 8.62 -3.16 0.68
C ALA A 33 8.71 -1.78 0.04
N THR A 34 8.29 -0.73 0.76
CA THR A 34 8.34 0.64 0.24
C THR A 34 9.77 1.16 0.10
N GLY A 35 10.69 0.77 0.99
CA GLY A 35 12.10 1.12 0.89
C GLY A 35 12.79 0.49 -0.33
N ALA A 36 12.58 -0.80 -0.56
CA ALA A 36 13.09 -1.49 -1.73
C ALA A 36 12.48 -0.93 -3.03
N GLY A 37 11.16 -0.67 -3.05
CA GLY A 37 10.50 -0.03 -4.19
C GLY A 37 11.01 1.38 -4.47
N LEU A 38 11.27 2.17 -3.43
CA LEU A 38 11.88 3.49 -3.55
C LEU A 38 13.27 3.40 -4.16
N LEU A 39 14.08 2.44 -3.72
CA LEU A 39 15.42 2.21 -4.25
C LEU A 39 15.36 1.82 -5.74
N SER A 40 14.44 0.91 -6.11
CA SER A 40 14.19 0.55 -7.49
C SER A 40 13.80 1.75 -8.36
N LEU A 41 12.88 2.60 -7.88
CA LEU A 41 12.46 3.81 -8.61
C LEU A 41 13.55 4.88 -8.68
N PHE A 42 14.40 4.97 -7.65
CA PHE A 42 15.53 5.91 -7.63
C PHE A 42 16.56 5.61 -8.72
N THR A 43 16.75 4.33 -9.06
CA THR A 43 17.67 3.92 -10.13
C THR A 43 17.21 4.29 -11.55
N LEU A 44 15.96 4.80 -11.70
CA LEU A 44 15.45 5.29 -12.99
C LEU A 44 16.10 6.61 -13.46
N GLY A 45 16.96 7.22 -12.64
CA GLY A 45 17.74 8.37 -13.07
C GLY A 45 17.05 9.72 -12.94
N PHE A 46 15.90 9.82 -12.25
CA PHE A 46 15.14 11.08 -12.10
C PHE A 46 15.81 12.07 -11.14
N VAL A 47 16.57 11.58 -10.16
CA VAL A 47 17.21 12.40 -9.12
C VAL A 47 18.70 12.52 -9.42
N ILE A 48 19.35 11.40 -9.71
CA ILE A 48 20.75 11.31 -10.16
C ILE A 48 20.74 10.59 -11.50
N PRO A 49 21.41 11.11 -12.55
CA PRO A 49 21.45 10.45 -13.85
C PRO A 49 21.85 8.98 -13.74
N ALA A 50 21.15 8.09 -14.45
CA ALA A 50 21.38 6.65 -14.41
C ALA A 50 22.84 6.29 -14.75
N GLY A 51 23.44 6.99 -15.72
CA GLY A 51 24.84 6.81 -16.08
C GLY A 51 25.82 7.09 -14.93
N THR A 52 25.55 8.10 -14.10
CA THR A 52 26.38 8.42 -12.93
C THR A 52 26.26 7.32 -11.86
N LEU A 53 25.03 6.82 -11.63
CA LEU A 53 24.79 5.73 -10.68
C LEU A 53 25.44 4.41 -11.15
N ASP A 54 25.30 4.08 -12.43
CA ASP A 54 25.86 2.86 -12.98
C ASP A 54 27.40 2.91 -13.06
N ALA A 55 27.97 4.09 -13.35
CA ALA A 55 29.43 4.29 -13.31
C ALA A 55 30.01 3.98 -11.93
N ALA A 56 29.31 4.32 -10.84
CA ALA A 56 29.69 3.97 -9.48
C ALA A 56 29.62 2.45 -9.22
N LEU A 57 28.83 1.71 -10.01
CA LEU A 57 28.70 0.25 -9.96
C LEU A 57 29.62 -0.46 -10.98
N GLY A 58 30.45 0.27 -11.70
CA GLY A 58 31.38 -0.29 -12.72
C GLY A 58 30.97 -0.04 -14.16
N GLY A 59 29.86 0.67 -14.43
CA GLY A 59 29.49 1.14 -15.78
C GLY A 59 29.11 0.03 -16.77
N THR A 60 28.60 -1.09 -16.28
CA THR A 60 28.25 -2.27 -17.09
C THR A 60 26.76 -2.63 -16.99
N ASN A 61 25.90 -1.64 -16.92
CA ASN A 61 24.45 -1.78 -16.75
C ASN A 61 23.99 -2.54 -15.48
N LEU A 62 24.86 -2.65 -14.45
CA LEU A 62 24.54 -3.28 -13.17
C LEU A 62 23.40 -2.55 -12.44
N LEU A 63 23.19 -1.27 -12.75
CA LEU A 63 22.05 -0.51 -12.23
C LEU A 63 20.71 -1.13 -12.63
N THR A 64 20.61 -1.73 -13.83
CA THR A 64 19.42 -2.45 -14.29
C THR A 64 19.14 -3.68 -13.40
N LEU A 65 20.17 -4.47 -13.13
CA LEU A 65 20.04 -5.61 -12.21
C LEU A 65 19.63 -5.16 -10.80
N LEU A 66 20.27 -4.12 -10.27
CA LEU A 66 19.94 -3.57 -8.95
C LEU A 66 18.49 -3.11 -8.89
N ARG A 67 18.01 -2.41 -9.91
CA ARG A 67 16.61 -1.98 -10.03
C ARG A 67 15.66 -3.16 -9.96
N ASP A 68 15.91 -4.21 -10.70
CA ASP A 68 15.04 -5.36 -10.84
C ASP A 68 15.05 -6.23 -9.58
N VAL A 69 16.21 -6.39 -8.94
CA VAL A 69 16.37 -7.02 -7.62
C VAL A 69 15.56 -6.26 -6.57
N CYS A 70 15.72 -4.95 -6.49
CA CYS A 70 14.97 -4.11 -5.53
C CYS A 70 13.46 -4.14 -5.81
N GLY A 71 13.04 -4.15 -7.07
CA GLY A 71 11.64 -4.32 -7.48
C GLY A 71 11.07 -5.64 -7.01
N THR A 72 11.78 -6.75 -7.24
CA THR A 72 11.38 -8.10 -6.80
C THR A 72 11.25 -8.18 -5.28
N ILE A 73 12.23 -7.66 -4.54
CA ILE A 73 12.22 -7.60 -3.07
C ILE A 73 11.04 -6.76 -2.58
N SER A 74 10.73 -5.65 -3.24
CA SER A 74 9.58 -4.81 -2.92
C SER A 74 8.27 -5.57 -3.03
N PHE A 75 8.02 -6.25 -4.15
CA PHE A 75 6.81 -7.06 -4.35
C PHE A 75 6.73 -8.25 -3.38
N TRP A 76 7.86 -8.86 -3.05
CA TRP A 76 7.91 -9.92 -2.05
C TRP A 76 7.46 -9.45 -0.67
N PHE A 77 8.10 -8.45 -0.09
CA PHE A 77 7.71 -7.92 1.23
C PHE A 77 6.33 -7.30 1.25
N PHE A 78 5.89 -6.79 0.13
CA PHE A 78 4.56 -6.29 -0.07
C PHE A 78 3.50 -7.40 0.07
N ARG A 79 3.72 -8.52 -0.60
CA ARG A 79 2.90 -9.72 -0.48
C ARG A 79 2.89 -10.24 0.97
N ASP A 80 4.05 -10.27 1.65
CA ASP A 80 4.15 -10.69 3.04
C ASP A 80 3.33 -9.80 3.97
N ALA A 81 3.41 -8.49 3.79
CA ALA A 81 2.62 -7.52 4.55
C ALA A 81 1.11 -7.75 4.40
N LEU A 82 0.66 -8.14 3.20
CA LEU A 82 -0.74 -8.50 2.97
C LEU A 82 -1.13 -9.81 3.62
N GLY A 83 -0.25 -10.81 3.60
CA GLY A 83 -0.44 -12.07 4.28
C GLY A 83 -0.64 -11.86 5.78
N GLU A 84 0.20 -11.04 6.42
CA GLU A 84 0.06 -10.66 7.83
C GLU A 84 -1.26 -9.92 8.09
N TYR A 85 -1.64 -8.99 7.21
CA TYR A 85 -2.88 -8.23 7.36
C TYR A 85 -4.13 -9.09 7.16
N SER A 86 -4.12 -10.00 6.17
CA SER A 86 -5.26 -10.86 5.85
C SER A 86 -5.36 -12.09 6.76
N GLY A 87 -4.28 -12.45 7.49
CA GLY A 87 -4.19 -13.70 8.24
C GLY A 87 -4.33 -14.94 7.34
N ALA A 88 -4.04 -14.80 6.04
CA ALA A 88 -4.11 -15.88 5.07
C ALA A 88 -2.75 -16.57 4.92
N SER A 89 -2.78 -17.87 4.65
CA SER A 89 -1.58 -18.60 4.23
C SER A 89 -1.29 -18.31 2.76
N TYR A 90 -0.05 -18.01 2.43
CA TYR A 90 0.42 -17.79 1.06
C TYR A 90 0.87 -19.11 0.41
N ARG A 91 0.70 -19.19 -0.91
CA ARG A 91 1.16 -20.34 -1.69
C ARG A 91 2.69 -20.35 -1.85
N LEU A 92 3.26 -19.17 -2.12
CA LEU A 92 4.70 -18.99 -2.32
C LEU A 92 5.41 -18.57 -1.01
N ARG A 93 5.18 -19.34 0.08
CA ARG A 93 5.72 -19.00 1.41
C ARG A 93 7.23 -19.18 1.54
N SER A 94 7.81 -20.06 0.74
CA SER A 94 9.22 -20.41 0.87
C SER A 94 10.14 -19.27 0.41
N PRO A 95 11.06 -18.79 1.24
CA PRO A 95 12.09 -17.84 0.82
C PRO A 95 12.97 -18.38 -0.31
N LEU A 96 12.98 -19.71 -0.51
CA LEU A 96 13.65 -20.35 -1.64
C LEU A 96 13.10 -19.88 -2.98
N PHE A 97 11.80 -19.55 -3.06
CA PHE A 97 11.24 -18.99 -4.29
C PHE A 97 11.87 -17.61 -4.60
N LEU A 98 11.98 -16.73 -3.61
CA LEU A 98 12.65 -15.44 -3.79
C LEU A 98 14.11 -15.61 -4.17
N LEU A 99 14.83 -16.45 -3.44
CA LEU A 99 16.24 -16.74 -3.71
C LEU A 99 16.44 -17.37 -5.10
N GLY A 100 15.56 -18.28 -5.49
CA GLY A 100 15.58 -18.88 -6.82
C GLY A 100 15.33 -17.85 -7.91
N LEU A 101 14.32 -16.98 -7.75
CA LEU A 101 14.02 -15.92 -8.72
C LEU A 101 15.18 -14.91 -8.84
N LEU A 102 15.69 -14.41 -7.71
CA LEU A 102 16.81 -13.48 -7.70
C LEU A 102 18.09 -14.11 -8.23
N GLY A 103 18.38 -15.35 -7.81
CA GLY A 103 19.58 -16.09 -8.25
C GLY A 103 19.55 -16.36 -9.76
N THR A 104 18.43 -16.86 -10.28
CA THR A 104 18.28 -17.12 -11.72
C THR A 104 18.39 -15.82 -12.54
N SER A 105 17.70 -14.76 -12.12
CA SER A 105 17.79 -13.46 -12.79
C SER A 105 19.22 -12.93 -12.76
N THR A 106 19.93 -13.03 -11.64
CA THR A 106 21.31 -12.57 -11.52
C THR A 106 22.25 -13.38 -12.43
N ILE A 107 22.14 -14.71 -12.45
CA ILE A 107 22.95 -15.59 -13.30
C ILE A 107 22.73 -15.24 -14.78
N LEU A 108 21.47 -15.11 -15.19
CA LEU A 108 21.15 -14.76 -16.59
C LEU A 108 21.65 -13.38 -16.96
N PHE A 109 21.51 -12.38 -16.07
CA PHE A 109 22.06 -11.05 -16.30
C PHE A 109 23.58 -11.08 -16.47
N LEU A 110 24.29 -11.83 -15.63
CA LEU A 110 25.75 -11.95 -15.71
C LEU A 110 26.20 -12.74 -16.96
N ALA A 111 25.34 -13.59 -17.50
CA ALA A 111 25.59 -14.34 -18.74
C ALA A 111 25.42 -13.49 -20.03
N ILE A 112 24.85 -12.27 -19.93
CA ILE A 112 24.70 -11.38 -21.08
C ILE A 112 26.10 -10.95 -21.58
N PRO A 113 26.45 -11.29 -22.82
CA PRO A 113 27.73 -10.86 -23.38
C PRO A 113 27.73 -9.37 -23.69
N ASN A 114 28.88 -8.72 -23.58
CA ASN A 114 29.07 -7.32 -24.00
C ASN A 114 27.99 -6.35 -23.48
N ARG A 115 27.79 -6.32 -22.17
CA ARG A 115 26.80 -5.44 -21.54
C ARG A 115 26.97 -3.95 -21.83
N GLY A 116 28.11 -3.58 -22.42
CA GLY A 116 28.36 -2.23 -22.93
C GLY A 116 28.42 -1.16 -21.84
N THR A 117 28.34 0.08 -22.29
CA THR A 117 28.17 1.24 -21.40
C THR A 117 26.72 1.40 -21.01
N THR A 118 26.45 2.11 -19.90
CA THR A 118 25.13 2.39 -19.39
C THR A 118 24.17 2.88 -20.46
N SER A 119 23.04 2.19 -20.62
CA SER A 119 21.99 2.54 -21.57
C SER A 119 20.61 2.39 -20.93
N GLU A 120 19.77 3.40 -21.12
CA GLU A 120 18.36 3.34 -20.70
C GLU A 120 17.59 2.24 -21.45
N ASN A 121 17.98 1.96 -22.70
CA ASN A 121 17.38 0.96 -23.58
C ASN A 121 18.18 -0.35 -23.60
N PHE A 122 18.91 -0.68 -22.53
CA PHE A 122 19.78 -1.84 -22.47
C PHE A 122 19.10 -3.14 -22.90
N ILE A 123 17.92 -3.43 -22.35
CA ILE A 123 17.17 -4.65 -22.66
C ILE A 123 16.76 -4.67 -24.13
N ALA A 124 16.22 -3.56 -24.67
CA ALA A 124 15.79 -3.47 -26.05
C ALA A 124 16.97 -3.62 -27.04
N ALA A 125 18.13 -3.04 -26.72
CA ALA A 125 19.34 -3.14 -27.54
C ALA A 125 19.95 -4.55 -27.61
N HIS A 126 19.70 -5.38 -26.57
CA HIS A 126 20.26 -6.75 -26.47
C HIS A 126 19.18 -7.84 -26.53
N ILE A 127 17.95 -7.50 -26.93
CA ILE A 127 16.80 -8.43 -26.87
C ILE A 127 16.98 -9.67 -27.77
N SER A 128 17.76 -9.59 -28.83
CA SER A 128 18.13 -10.72 -29.69
C SER A 128 18.96 -11.78 -28.97
N ASP A 129 19.66 -11.40 -27.89
CA ASP A 129 20.40 -12.35 -27.06
C ASP A 129 19.46 -13.12 -26.13
N THR A 130 19.59 -14.47 -26.13
CA THR A 130 18.72 -15.35 -25.36
C THR A 130 18.84 -15.13 -23.85
N ALA A 131 20.05 -14.81 -23.33
CA ALA A 131 20.23 -14.55 -21.90
C ALA A 131 19.50 -13.26 -21.49
N THR A 132 19.54 -12.21 -22.33
CA THR A 132 18.80 -10.96 -22.09
C THR A 132 17.30 -11.18 -22.10
N TRP A 133 16.80 -11.90 -23.11
CA TRP A 133 15.37 -12.22 -23.20
C TRP A 133 14.87 -13.03 -21.99
N LEU A 134 15.61 -14.10 -21.62
CA LEU A 134 15.25 -14.93 -20.46
C LEU A 134 15.33 -14.13 -19.16
N TYR A 135 16.36 -13.31 -18.96
CA TYR A 135 16.50 -12.45 -17.80
C TYR A 135 15.27 -11.54 -17.62
N ALA A 136 14.94 -10.77 -18.66
CA ALA A 136 13.83 -9.83 -18.60
C ALA A 136 12.49 -10.53 -18.44
N THR A 137 12.28 -11.67 -19.13
CA THR A 137 11.05 -12.45 -19.05
C THR A 137 10.85 -13.06 -17.68
N ILE A 138 11.89 -13.67 -17.08
CA ILE A 138 11.83 -14.27 -15.74
C ILE A 138 11.55 -13.21 -14.67
N TYR A 139 12.20 -12.06 -14.77
CA TYR A 139 11.95 -10.93 -13.89
C TYR A 139 10.47 -10.51 -13.93
N ILE A 140 9.96 -10.18 -15.11
CA ILE A 140 8.58 -9.67 -15.28
C ILE A 140 7.54 -10.71 -14.86
N LEU A 141 7.70 -11.98 -15.26
CA LEU A 141 6.80 -13.06 -14.86
C LEU A 141 6.89 -13.36 -13.36
N GLY A 142 8.07 -13.20 -12.76
CA GLY A 142 8.25 -13.28 -11.32
C GLY A 142 7.44 -12.23 -10.56
N ILE A 143 7.48 -10.99 -11.01
CA ILE A 143 6.65 -9.90 -10.46
C ILE A 143 5.15 -10.21 -10.63
N ALA A 144 4.74 -10.68 -11.83
CA ALA A 144 3.35 -11.06 -12.07
C ALA A 144 2.88 -12.19 -11.14
N ALA A 145 3.71 -13.22 -10.92
CA ALA A 145 3.41 -14.32 -10.01
C ALA A 145 3.23 -13.84 -8.56
N LEU A 146 4.09 -12.95 -8.08
CA LEU A 146 3.97 -12.35 -6.74
C LEU A 146 2.70 -11.50 -6.61
N ALA A 147 2.33 -10.73 -7.64
CA ALA A 147 1.12 -9.92 -7.66
C ALA A 147 -0.15 -10.80 -7.68
N ILE A 148 -0.13 -11.91 -8.44
CA ILE A 148 -1.24 -12.88 -8.48
C ILE A 148 -1.40 -13.58 -7.13
N ASP A 149 -0.29 -14.01 -6.49
CA ASP A 149 -0.33 -14.65 -5.17
C ASP A 149 -0.89 -13.67 -4.11
N ALA A 150 -0.51 -12.40 -4.16
CA ALA A 150 -1.05 -11.34 -3.32
C ALA A 150 -2.58 -11.16 -3.51
N CYS A 151 -3.07 -11.13 -4.76
CA CYS A 151 -4.51 -11.09 -5.05
C CYS A 151 -5.25 -12.30 -4.50
N TRP A 152 -4.66 -13.49 -4.65
CA TRP A 152 -5.25 -14.72 -4.16
C TRP A 152 -5.45 -14.74 -2.65
N MET A 153 -4.49 -14.21 -1.88
CA MET A 153 -4.59 -14.11 -0.43
C MET A 153 -5.73 -13.22 0.03
N VAL A 154 -5.96 -12.10 -0.67
CA VAL A 154 -6.92 -11.07 -0.28
C VAL A 154 -8.35 -11.41 -0.71
N ARG A 155 -8.55 -12.27 -1.72
CA ARG A 155 -9.87 -12.57 -2.34
C ARG A 155 -11.00 -12.94 -1.37
N ARG A 156 -10.67 -13.59 -0.24
CA ARG A 156 -11.65 -14.05 0.76
C ARG A 156 -12.03 -12.99 1.80
N ARG A 157 -11.35 -11.84 1.82
CA ARG A 157 -11.52 -10.79 2.83
C ARG A 157 -11.64 -9.40 2.22
N LEU A 158 -12.33 -9.30 1.07
CA LEU A 158 -12.52 -8.05 0.33
C LEU A 158 -13.27 -7.02 1.19
N LYS A 159 -12.52 -6.13 1.82
CA LYS A 159 -13.00 -4.85 2.33
C LYS A 159 -12.74 -3.78 1.26
N SER A 160 -13.46 -2.66 1.28
CA SER A 160 -13.40 -1.61 0.25
C SER A 160 -11.98 -1.16 -0.13
N VAL A 161 -11.09 -1.03 0.85
CA VAL A 161 -9.67 -0.65 0.63
C VAL A 161 -8.90 -1.75 -0.12
N LEU A 162 -9.25 -3.02 0.10
CA LEU A 162 -8.61 -4.16 -0.56
C LEU A 162 -9.04 -4.30 -2.02
N ILE A 163 -10.18 -3.72 -2.42
CA ILE A 163 -10.61 -3.68 -3.83
C ILE A 163 -9.62 -2.86 -4.65
N VAL A 164 -9.22 -1.68 -4.17
CA VAL A 164 -8.22 -0.82 -4.85
C VAL A 164 -6.91 -1.57 -5.04
N PHE A 165 -6.51 -2.34 -4.03
CA PHE A 165 -5.34 -3.19 -4.08
C PHE A 165 -5.44 -4.29 -5.15
N VAL A 166 -6.55 -5.05 -5.17
CA VAL A 166 -6.77 -6.13 -6.15
C VAL A 166 -6.81 -5.57 -7.58
N LEU A 167 -7.50 -4.45 -7.78
CA LEU A 167 -7.53 -3.76 -9.07
C LEU A 167 -6.14 -3.31 -9.50
N GLY A 168 -5.37 -2.70 -8.59
CA GLY A 168 -4.00 -2.29 -8.85
C GLY A 168 -3.11 -3.47 -9.25
N SER A 169 -3.20 -4.58 -8.50
CA SER A 169 -2.42 -5.78 -8.81
C SER A 169 -2.84 -6.42 -10.15
N ALA A 170 -4.14 -6.45 -10.46
CA ALA A 170 -4.62 -6.96 -11.74
C ALA A 170 -4.11 -6.11 -12.92
N ILE A 171 -4.14 -4.77 -12.79
CA ILE A 171 -3.61 -3.85 -13.80
C ILE A 171 -2.09 -4.02 -13.94
N ALA A 172 -1.35 -4.17 -12.84
CA ALA A 172 0.09 -4.42 -12.88
C ALA A 172 0.42 -5.76 -13.59
N VAL A 173 -0.36 -6.82 -13.32
CA VAL A 173 -0.21 -8.12 -13.99
C VAL A 173 -0.46 -7.99 -15.49
N LEU A 174 -1.49 -7.24 -15.91
CA LEU A 174 -1.73 -6.98 -17.33
C LEU A 174 -0.55 -6.25 -17.98
N GLY A 175 0.04 -5.26 -17.30
CA GLY A 175 1.26 -4.61 -17.75
C GLY A 175 2.43 -5.58 -17.90
N CYS A 176 2.64 -6.47 -16.92
CA CYS A 176 3.69 -7.50 -16.99
C CYS A 176 3.47 -8.48 -18.16
N LEU A 177 2.22 -8.89 -18.40
CA LEU A 177 1.90 -9.80 -19.53
C LEU A 177 2.09 -9.12 -20.88
N ALA A 178 1.73 -7.84 -21.00
CA ALA A 178 2.01 -7.04 -22.19
C ALA A 178 3.50 -6.93 -22.48
N GLU A 179 4.30 -6.67 -21.42
CA GLU A 179 5.77 -6.63 -21.52
C GLU A 179 6.34 -7.99 -21.93
N ALA A 180 5.95 -9.08 -21.28
CA ALA A 180 6.42 -10.42 -21.60
C ALA A 180 6.11 -10.80 -23.06
N ARG A 181 4.91 -10.42 -23.55
CA ARG A 181 4.52 -10.59 -24.97
C ARG A 181 5.45 -9.80 -25.88
N TYR A 182 5.73 -8.54 -25.56
CA TYR A 182 6.65 -7.72 -26.34
C TYR A 182 8.05 -8.34 -26.40
N LEU A 183 8.60 -8.71 -25.26
CA LEU A 183 9.94 -9.33 -25.20
C LEU A 183 10.02 -10.58 -26.09
N ALA A 184 8.97 -11.40 -26.10
CA ALA A 184 8.90 -12.58 -26.95
C ALA A 184 8.85 -12.19 -28.45
N LEU A 185 7.95 -11.26 -28.81
CA LEU A 185 7.83 -10.82 -30.22
C LEU A 185 9.11 -10.15 -30.72
N ALA A 186 9.76 -9.35 -29.89
CA ALA A 186 11.00 -8.70 -30.24
C ALA A 186 12.18 -9.71 -30.37
N HIS A 187 12.29 -10.67 -29.45
CA HIS A 187 13.34 -11.70 -29.50
C HIS A 187 13.23 -12.58 -30.72
N PHE A 188 12.02 -13.02 -31.09
CA PHE A 188 11.80 -13.87 -32.25
C PHE A 188 11.64 -13.11 -33.58
N GLY A 189 11.78 -11.78 -33.59
CA GLY A 189 11.67 -10.96 -34.80
C GLY A 189 10.26 -10.92 -35.40
N LEU A 190 9.20 -11.22 -34.60
CA LEU A 190 7.82 -11.29 -35.06
C LEU A 190 7.10 -9.94 -35.01
N GLY A 191 7.75 -8.88 -34.50
CA GLY A 191 7.24 -7.51 -34.42
C GLY A 191 7.80 -6.64 -35.54
N GLY A 192 6.95 -5.94 -36.30
CA GLY A 192 7.43 -4.92 -37.26
C GLY A 192 8.04 -3.70 -36.56
N ALA A 193 8.82 -2.88 -37.29
CA ALA A 193 9.55 -1.75 -36.73
C ALA A 193 8.68 -0.70 -35.98
N GLY A 194 7.40 -0.56 -36.33
CA GLY A 194 6.46 0.31 -35.63
C GLY A 194 5.94 -0.25 -34.30
N TYR A 195 6.08 -1.56 -34.07
CA TYR A 195 5.57 -2.24 -32.88
C TYR A 195 6.36 -1.87 -31.62
N ALA A 196 7.67 -1.69 -31.75
CA ALA A 196 8.55 -1.32 -30.62
C ALA A 196 8.17 0.05 -30.02
N TYR A 197 7.73 1.00 -30.86
CA TYR A 197 7.40 2.36 -30.42
C TYR A 197 6.00 2.44 -29.74
N ALA A 198 5.02 1.69 -30.22
CA ALA A 198 3.69 1.64 -29.64
C ALA A 198 3.71 0.95 -28.26
N HIS A 199 4.66 0.05 -28.05
CA HIS A 199 4.68 -0.85 -26.91
C HIS A 199 5.13 -0.21 -25.59
N GLU A 200 6.01 0.79 -25.60
CA GLU A 200 6.51 1.43 -24.36
C GLU A 200 5.36 2.00 -23.51
N ASN A 201 4.30 2.47 -24.15
CA ASN A 201 3.10 2.94 -23.46
C ASN A 201 2.16 1.82 -23.03
N ASP A 202 2.10 0.72 -23.76
CA ASP A 202 1.12 -0.37 -23.52
C ASP A 202 1.47 -1.23 -22.29
N SER A 203 2.74 -1.33 -21.93
CA SER A 203 3.20 -2.11 -20.77
C SER A 203 3.56 -1.22 -19.58
N THR A 204 4.34 -0.16 -19.82
CA THR A 204 4.86 0.73 -18.79
C THR A 204 3.74 1.47 -18.04
N PHE A 205 2.78 2.02 -18.78
CA PHE A 205 1.67 2.75 -18.17
C PHE A 205 0.81 1.88 -17.24
N PRO A 206 0.26 0.72 -17.67
CA PRO A 206 -0.53 -0.13 -16.76
C PRO A 206 0.28 -0.66 -15.59
N PHE A 207 1.57 -1.00 -15.77
CA PHE A 207 2.42 -1.46 -14.67
C PHE A 207 2.54 -0.41 -13.57
N TYR A 208 2.91 0.84 -13.91
CA TYR A 208 3.07 1.90 -12.92
C TYR A 208 1.73 2.39 -12.36
N LEU A 209 0.68 2.43 -13.16
CA LEU A 209 -0.67 2.73 -12.66
C LEU A 209 -1.12 1.69 -11.64
N GLY A 210 -0.92 0.41 -11.95
CA GLY A 210 -1.18 -0.69 -11.03
C GLY A 210 -0.39 -0.56 -9.73
N THR A 211 0.90 -0.26 -9.83
CA THR A 211 1.79 -0.04 -8.67
C THR A 211 1.32 1.14 -7.81
N ILE A 212 0.92 2.27 -8.42
CA ILE A 212 0.36 3.42 -7.70
C ILE A 212 -0.90 3.02 -6.93
N LEU A 213 -1.83 2.30 -7.56
CA LEU A 213 -3.06 1.84 -6.90
C LEU A 213 -2.76 0.89 -5.74
N ILE A 214 -1.81 -0.01 -5.92
CA ILE A 214 -1.30 -0.89 -4.88
C ILE A 214 -0.81 -0.06 -3.68
N VAL A 215 0.08 0.90 -3.92
CA VAL A 215 0.69 1.77 -2.89
C VAL A 215 -0.36 2.65 -2.21
N CYS A 216 -1.31 3.20 -2.97
CA CYS A 216 -2.45 3.95 -2.43
C CYS A 216 -3.38 3.07 -1.56
N GLY A 217 -3.62 1.82 -1.95
CA GLY A 217 -4.37 0.86 -1.14
C GLY A 217 -3.71 0.63 0.23
N ILE A 218 -2.39 0.45 0.25
CA ILE A 218 -1.64 0.30 1.51
C ILE A 218 -1.65 1.61 2.31
N GLY A 219 -1.43 2.73 1.66
CA GLY A 219 -1.48 4.05 2.26
C GLY A 219 -2.83 4.30 2.93
N GLY A 220 -3.91 3.92 2.27
CA GLY A 220 -5.28 4.00 2.79
C GLY A 220 -5.48 3.17 4.06
N VAL A 221 -4.99 1.92 4.09
CA VAL A 221 -5.01 1.08 5.31
C VAL A 221 -4.19 1.72 6.42
N ALA A 222 -3.00 2.24 6.11
CA ALA A 222 -2.14 2.90 7.09
C ALA A 222 -2.78 4.16 7.66
N LEU A 223 -3.36 4.98 6.79
CA LEU A 223 -4.02 6.23 7.18
C LEU A 223 -5.26 5.95 8.01
N SER A 224 -6.09 4.97 7.62
CA SER A 224 -7.28 4.58 8.38
C SER A 224 -6.91 4.06 9.78
N SER A 225 -5.86 3.25 9.90
CA SER A 225 -5.37 2.76 11.19
C SER A 225 -4.80 3.89 12.07
N ARG A 226 -4.12 4.88 11.48
CA ARG A 226 -3.65 6.08 12.22
C ARG A 226 -4.80 6.97 12.65
N ILE A 227 -5.77 7.23 11.77
CA ILE A 227 -6.96 8.03 12.12
C ILE A 227 -7.73 7.35 13.24
N SER A 228 -7.88 6.02 13.21
CA SER A 228 -8.48 5.25 14.29
C SER A 228 -7.61 5.29 15.57
N GLY A 229 -6.30 5.14 15.43
CA GLY A 229 -5.36 5.18 16.55
C GLY A 229 -5.18 6.56 17.18
N LEU A 230 -5.35 7.65 16.41
CA LEU A 230 -5.39 9.03 16.92
C LEU A 230 -6.70 9.35 17.64
N GLN A 231 -7.61 8.39 17.71
CA GLN A 231 -8.96 8.58 18.31
C GLN A 231 -9.69 9.82 17.75
N LEU A 232 -9.34 10.22 16.50
CA LEU A 232 -9.90 11.41 15.87
C LEU A 232 -11.43 11.27 15.74
N GLY A 233 -11.90 10.08 15.38
CA GLY A 233 -13.33 9.74 15.34
C GLY A 233 -13.98 9.95 16.69
N TRP A 234 -13.33 9.50 17.78
CA TRP A 234 -13.86 9.67 19.14
C TRP A 234 -13.80 11.11 19.62
N ARG A 235 -12.75 11.87 19.25
CA ARG A 235 -12.68 13.32 19.54
C ARG A 235 -13.80 14.08 18.84
N LEU A 236 -14.11 13.75 17.58
CA LEU A 236 -15.21 14.38 16.85
C LEU A 236 -16.57 13.96 17.42
N THR A 237 -16.75 12.68 17.76
CA THR A 237 -17.96 12.18 18.42
C THR A 237 -18.14 12.85 19.78
N TYR A 238 -17.09 12.90 20.61
CA TYR A 238 -17.10 13.60 21.89
C TYR A 238 -17.51 15.08 21.74
N ARG A 239 -16.89 15.82 20.82
CA ARG A 239 -17.23 17.22 20.58
C ARG A 239 -18.69 17.41 20.16
N ARG A 240 -19.25 16.49 19.36
CA ARG A 240 -20.66 16.55 18.96
C ARG A 240 -21.58 16.25 20.16
N LEU A 241 -21.31 15.20 20.92
CA LEU A 241 -22.06 14.86 22.12
C LEU A 241 -21.96 15.97 23.17
N GLN A 242 -20.78 16.55 23.37
CA GLN A 242 -20.55 17.66 24.30
C GLN A 242 -21.38 18.91 23.94
N ARG A 243 -21.52 19.22 22.64
CA ARG A 243 -22.38 20.35 22.20
C ARG A 243 -23.86 20.10 22.57
N ILE A 244 -24.33 18.87 22.39
CA ILE A 244 -25.68 18.47 22.76
C ILE A 244 -25.81 18.56 24.28
N GLU A 245 -24.89 18.00 25.05
CA GLU A 245 -24.86 18.03 26.51
C GLU A 245 -24.90 19.47 27.06
N THR A 246 -24.02 20.36 26.50
CA THR A 246 -23.96 21.76 26.94
C THR A 246 -25.29 22.48 26.69
N ARG A 247 -25.93 22.24 25.53
CA ARG A 247 -27.24 22.81 25.24
C ARG A 247 -28.31 22.29 26.18
N CYS A 248 -28.40 20.97 26.39
CA CYS A 248 -29.39 20.36 27.30
C CYS A 248 -29.20 20.88 28.75
N LYS A 249 -27.94 21.07 29.20
CA LYS A 249 -27.66 21.68 30.52
C LYS A 249 -28.23 23.08 30.65
N LEU A 250 -28.05 23.89 29.60
CA LEU A 250 -28.60 25.26 29.57
C LEU A 250 -30.13 25.24 29.60
N GLU A 251 -30.77 24.36 28.83
CA GLU A 251 -32.24 24.21 28.78
C GLU A 251 -32.81 23.66 30.10
N LEU A 252 -32.10 22.78 30.79
CA LEU A 252 -32.51 22.19 32.05
C LEU A 252 -32.05 22.97 33.30
N SER A 253 -31.31 24.07 33.13
CA SER A 253 -30.72 24.83 34.24
C SER A 253 -29.88 23.99 35.21
N ILE A 254 -29.29 22.90 34.75
CA ILE A 254 -28.45 22.00 35.55
C ILE A 254 -27.09 22.63 35.79
N HIS A 255 -26.71 22.80 37.07
CA HIS A 255 -25.40 23.33 37.45
C HIS A 255 -24.30 22.29 37.22
N ALA A 256 -23.06 22.78 36.97
CA ALA A 256 -21.93 21.97 36.48
C ALA A 256 -21.47 20.84 37.44
N GLU A 257 -21.97 20.79 38.66
CA GLU A 257 -21.53 19.86 39.71
C GLU A 257 -22.02 18.41 39.55
N ASP A 258 -23.10 18.15 38.81
CA ASP A 258 -23.62 16.81 38.57
C ASP A 258 -22.93 16.05 37.42
N ARG A 259 -21.63 16.15 37.31
CA ARG A 259 -20.86 15.31 36.37
C ARG A 259 -20.65 13.94 36.97
N ILE A 260 -21.35 12.93 36.45
CA ILE A 260 -20.90 11.54 36.53
C ILE A 260 -19.63 11.46 35.67
N GLY A 261 -18.46 11.74 36.27
CA GLY A 261 -17.23 11.72 35.48
C GLY A 261 -16.00 11.90 36.33
N GLY A 262 -15.31 10.78 36.58
CA GLY A 262 -13.91 10.79 37.01
C GLY A 262 -12.98 11.32 35.93
N PRO A 263 -11.69 11.44 36.19
CA PRO A 263 -10.68 11.85 35.23
C PRO A 263 -10.55 10.81 34.11
N TYR A 264 -11.23 11.04 33.01
CA TYR A 264 -11.12 10.19 31.83
C TYR A 264 -9.99 10.71 30.94
N ASP A 265 -8.93 9.94 30.79
CA ASP A 265 -7.76 10.33 29.99
C ASP A 265 -8.00 10.15 28.49
N ARG A 266 -8.85 9.20 28.09
CA ARG A 266 -9.06 8.87 26.68
C ARG A 266 -10.30 9.56 26.11
N PRO A 267 -10.24 10.12 24.88
CA PRO A 267 -11.41 10.71 24.21
C PRO A 267 -12.60 9.75 24.05
N GLN A 268 -12.35 8.45 23.97
CA GLN A 268 -13.37 7.41 23.92
C GLN A 268 -14.15 7.32 25.22
N ASP A 269 -13.46 7.32 26.36
CA ASP A 269 -14.07 7.22 27.69
C ASP A 269 -14.90 8.47 27.99
N ARG A 270 -14.39 9.64 27.58
CA ARG A 270 -15.15 10.90 27.65
C ARG A 270 -16.41 10.86 26.80
N ALA A 271 -16.32 10.36 25.57
CA ALA A 271 -17.49 10.23 24.70
C ALA A 271 -18.52 9.25 25.24
N TYR A 272 -18.06 8.15 25.88
CA TYR A 272 -18.94 7.20 26.53
C TYR A 272 -19.69 7.81 27.73
N ALA A 273 -18.97 8.48 28.64
CA ALA A 273 -19.57 9.14 29.78
C ALA A 273 -20.63 10.19 29.37
N THR A 274 -20.29 11.02 28.38
CA THR A 274 -21.23 11.99 27.81
C THR A 274 -22.46 11.30 27.17
N LEU A 275 -22.24 10.19 26.47
CA LEU A 275 -23.34 9.42 25.88
C LEU A 275 -24.29 8.85 26.95
N VAL A 276 -23.74 8.31 28.04
CA VAL A 276 -24.54 7.80 29.17
C VAL A 276 -25.39 8.92 29.79
N ASN A 277 -24.79 10.09 30.02
CA ASN A 277 -25.53 11.25 30.54
C ASN A 277 -26.69 11.65 29.60
N LEU A 278 -26.41 11.75 28.28
CA LEU A 278 -27.42 12.09 27.29
C LEU A 278 -28.54 11.05 27.21
N ARG A 279 -28.23 9.76 27.36
CA ARG A 279 -29.26 8.70 27.41
C ARG A 279 -30.12 8.78 28.65
N ASN A 280 -29.52 9.08 29.81
CA ASN A 280 -30.30 9.29 31.04
C ASN A 280 -31.22 10.50 30.87
N TRP A 281 -30.77 11.59 30.26
CA TRP A 281 -31.63 12.76 30.03
C TRP A 281 -32.71 12.50 28.97
N GLU A 282 -32.42 11.70 27.95
CA GLU A 282 -33.44 11.27 26.97
C GLU A 282 -34.61 10.55 27.60
N VAL A 283 -34.35 9.78 28.67
CA VAL A 283 -35.41 9.09 29.43
C VAL A 283 -36.16 10.02 30.41
N LEU A 284 -35.40 10.89 31.10
CA LEU A 284 -35.95 11.77 32.13
C LEU A 284 -36.61 13.04 31.54
N HIS A 285 -36.12 13.53 30.43
CA HIS A 285 -36.53 14.80 29.81
C HIS A 285 -36.57 14.66 28.27
N PRO A 286 -37.52 13.90 27.73
CA PRO A 286 -37.55 13.57 26.28
C PRO A 286 -37.73 14.83 25.41
N ASP A 287 -38.35 15.88 25.93
CA ASP A 287 -38.62 17.11 25.18
C ASP A 287 -37.37 17.99 24.96
N VAL A 288 -36.29 17.78 25.70
CA VAL A 288 -35.04 18.57 25.63
C VAL A 288 -34.11 18.07 24.50
N ILE A 289 -34.22 16.80 24.13
CA ILE A 289 -33.38 16.21 23.09
C ILE A 289 -34.07 16.33 21.73
N ARG A 290 -33.47 17.09 20.82
CA ARG A 290 -34.03 17.31 19.49
C ARG A 290 -33.94 16.06 18.61
N LEU A 291 -34.86 15.93 17.66
CA LEU A 291 -34.88 14.83 16.69
C LEU A 291 -33.53 14.66 15.94
N SER A 292 -32.83 15.76 15.66
CA SER A 292 -31.48 15.71 15.06
C SER A 292 -30.43 15.06 15.96
N ASP A 293 -30.59 15.22 17.29
CA ASP A 293 -29.62 14.71 18.27
C ASP A 293 -29.79 13.23 18.51
N HIS A 294 -31.04 12.72 18.43
CA HIS A 294 -31.31 11.29 18.48
C HIS A 294 -30.47 10.51 17.43
N LYS A 295 -30.28 11.07 16.22
CA LYS A 295 -29.43 10.43 15.19
C LYS A 295 -27.96 10.38 15.61
N VAL A 296 -27.45 11.40 16.28
CA VAL A 296 -26.07 11.44 16.76
C VAL A 296 -25.87 10.49 17.93
N ILE A 297 -26.76 10.51 18.89
CA ILE A 297 -26.76 9.64 20.08
C ILE A 297 -26.88 8.16 19.66
N SER A 298 -27.82 7.83 18.78
CA SER A 298 -28.00 6.47 18.26
C SER A 298 -26.78 5.94 17.51
N ARG A 299 -26.15 6.76 16.65
CA ARG A 299 -24.90 6.38 15.95
C ARG A 299 -23.74 6.16 16.93
N ALA A 300 -23.61 7.02 17.94
CA ALA A 300 -22.60 6.86 18.98
C ALA A 300 -22.83 5.55 19.78
N SER A 301 -24.09 5.26 20.17
CA SER A 301 -24.45 4.02 20.87
C SER A 301 -24.11 2.78 20.06
N ALA A 302 -24.45 2.75 18.77
CA ALA A 302 -24.12 1.63 17.88
C ALA A 302 -22.61 1.42 17.75
N ALA A 303 -21.83 2.51 17.70
CA ALA A 303 -20.37 2.43 17.63
C ALA A 303 -19.77 1.84 18.93
N PHE A 304 -20.31 2.16 20.11
CA PHE A 304 -19.87 1.56 21.38
C PHE A 304 -20.26 0.09 21.50
N SER A 305 -21.48 -0.27 21.11
CA SER A 305 -21.93 -1.67 21.14
C SER A 305 -21.08 -2.57 20.24
N SER A 306 -20.67 -2.08 19.08
CA SER A 306 -19.79 -2.83 18.18
C SER A 306 -18.39 -3.10 18.77
N ILE A 307 -17.87 -2.18 19.57
CA ILE A 307 -16.57 -2.34 20.26
C ILE A 307 -16.67 -3.36 21.38
N GLN A 308 -17.75 -3.31 22.18
CA GLN A 308 -17.98 -4.29 23.24
C GLN A 308 -18.13 -5.71 22.69
N ALA A 309 -18.82 -5.87 21.55
CA ALA A 309 -18.94 -7.16 20.87
C ALA A 309 -17.62 -7.72 20.34
N ILE A 310 -16.66 -6.84 20.00
CA ILE A 310 -15.31 -7.24 19.56
C ILE A 310 -14.43 -7.59 20.77
N ALA A 311 -14.57 -6.89 21.88
CA ALA A 311 -13.80 -7.14 23.11
C ALA A 311 -14.23 -8.41 23.85
N ALA A 312 -15.45 -8.89 23.61
CA ALA A 312 -16.01 -10.11 24.20
C ALA A 312 -15.70 -11.39 23.41
N ARG A 313 -15.04 -11.29 22.29
CA ARG A 313 -14.54 -12.42 21.47
C ARG A 313 -13.03 -12.62 21.62
#